data_bd9355d69f5f9f6f2c12321f636e45f0
#
_entry.id   bd9355d69f5f9f6f2c12321f636e45f0
#
_cell.length_a   1.000
_cell.length_b   1.000
_cell.length_c   1.000
_cell.angle_alpha   90.00
_cell.angle_beta   90.00
_cell.angle_gamma   90.00
#
_symmetry.space_group_name_H-M   'P 1'
#
loop_
_entity.id
_entity.type
_entity.pdbx_description
1 polymer ?
#
loop_
_entity_poly.entity_id
_entity_poly.type
_entity_poly.pdbx_seq_one_letter_code
_entity_poly.pdbx_strand_id
1 'polypeptide(L)'
;DKDILTQIARGEKGEGARTVYVTAETGKESTGFELEILPQAYEKEELSALCEEMWNTLEKEIPAQNDSLAHVTRELYFPQKVAGYPFSLSWRTNRWEILSATGKVGDEIPKEGELVLVEVSINAEGYDYEEMRTFTARVFPAQDAESFWRRLQKRMKEEENRDEKTY
;
A
#
# COMPACT_ATOMS: atom_id res chain seq x y z
N ASP A 1 -23.32 35.21 -38.17
CA ASP A 1 -23.31 34.01 -37.31
C ASP A 1 -21.95 33.84 -36.66
N LYS A 2 -21.90 34.23 -35.40
CA LYS A 2 -20.72 33.93 -34.58
C LYS A 2 -20.97 32.61 -33.86
N ASP A 3 -20.47 31.52 -34.43
CA ASP A 3 -20.37 30.28 -33.70
C ASP A 3 -19.33 30.49 -32.58
N ILE A 4 -19.84 30.70 -31.36
CA ILE A 4 -18.98 30.71 -30.18
C ILE A 4 -18.67 29.26 -29.83
N LEU A 5 -17.60 28.70 -30.41
CA LEU A 5 -17.05 27.42 -30.00
C LEU A 5 -16.34 27.62 -28.66
N THR A 6 -17.03 27.32 -27.59
CA THR A 6 -16.41 27.26 -26.28
C THR A 6 -15.61 25.97 -26.22
N GLN A 7 -14.31 26.08 -26.19
CA GLN A 7 -13.43 24.93 -26.04
C GLN A 7 -13.46 24.45 -24.58
N ILE A 8 -14.02 23.27 -24.35
CA ILE A 8 -14.05 22.65 -23.02
C ILE A 8 -12.79 21.80 -22.88
N ALA A 9 -11.88 22.22 -22.00
CA ALA A 9 -10.68 21.46 -21.72
C ALA A 9 -10.99 20.21 -20.89
N ARG A 10 -10.35 19.09 -21.22
CA ARG A 10 -10.35 17.90 -20.40
C ARG A 10 -9.55 18.15 -19.12
N GLY A 11 -9.94 17.48 -18.03
CA GLY A 11 -9.17 17.45 -16.80
C GLY A 11 -7.79 16.80 -16.99
N GLU A 12 -6.91 17.04 -16.06
CA GLU A 12 -5.57 16.41 -16.08
C GLU A 12 -5.65 14.91 -15.82
N LYS A 13 -4.58 14.21 -16.17
CA LYS A 13 -4.48 12.75 -15.96
C LYS A 13 -4.58 12.41 -14.47
N GLY A 14 -5.42 11.45 -14.14
CA GLY A 14 -5.67 11.04 -12.76
C GLY A 14 -6.74 11.84 -12.02
N GLU A 15 -7.31 12.88 -12.63
CA GLU A 15 -8.48 13.56 -12.10
C GLU A 15 -9.76 12.74 -12.36
N GLY A 16 -10.79 12.95 -11.54
CA GLY A 16 -12.09 12.34 -11.75
C GLY A 16 -12.84 12.95 -12.95
N ALA A 17 -13.83 12.21 -13.49
CA ALA A 17 -14.76 12.76 -14.46
C ALA A 17 -15.54 13.93 -13.84
N ARG A 18 -15.82 14.95 -14.63
CA ARG A 18 -16.62 16.10 -14.21
C ARG A 18 -17.82 16.31 -15.13
N THR A 19 -18.94 16.71 -14.57
CA THR A 19 -20.13 17.07 -15.34
C THR A 19 -20.14 18.58 -15.59
N VAL A 20 -20.37 18.97 -16.83
CA VAL A 20 -20.50 20.36 -17.25
C VAL A 20 -21.86 20.55 -17.91
N TYR A 21 -22.57 21.57 -17.50
CA TYR A 21 -23.82 21.95 -18.14
C TYR A 21 -23.54 22.88 -19.32
N VAL A 22 -23.97 22.48 -20.51
CA VAL A 22 -23.78 23.25 -21.74
C VAL A 22 -25.12 23.72 -22.27
N THR A 23 -25.20 25.02 -22.55
CA THR A 23 -26.39 25.63 -23.17
C THR A 23 -26.07 25.99 -24.60
N ALA A 24 -26.86 25.47 -25.53
CA ALA A 24 -26.82 25.88 -26.92
C ALA A 24 -27.95 26.84 -27.21
N GLU A 25 -27.64 28.01 -27.70
CA GLU A 25 -28.63 29.05 -28.09
C GLU A 25 -28.63 29.23 -29.60
N THR A 26 -29.80 29.03 -30.23
CA THR A 26 -30.01 29.32 -31.63
C THR A 26 -31.17 30.32 -31.72
N GLY A 27 -30.87 31.58 -31.99
CA GLY A 27 -31.79 32.68 -32.32
C GLY A 27 -33.12 32.79 -31.55
N LYS A 28 -33.88 31.73 -31.40
CA LYS A 28 -35.20 31.69 -30.72
C LYS A 28 -35.36 30.57 -29.71
N GLU A 29 -34.42 29.62 -29.64
CA GLU A 29 -34.50 28.46 -28.77
C GLU A 29 -33.18 28.25 -28.03
N SER A 30 -33.31 27.91 -26.76
CA SER A 30 -32.18 27.55 -25.89
C SER A 30 -32.37 26.09 -25.43
N THR A 31 -31.38 25.27 -25.66
CA THR A 31 -31.37 23.88 -25.21
C THR A 31 -30.15 23.65 -24.34
N GLY A 32 -30.37 23.13 -23.12
CA GLY A 32 -29.31 22.75 -22.20
C GLY A 32 -29.15 21.25 -22.13
N PHE A 33 -27.92 20.78 -22.00
CA PHE A 33 -27.59 19.37 -21.77
C PHE A 33 -26.39 19.25 -20.89
N GLU A 34 -26.32 18.11 -20.17
CA GLU A 34 -25.18 17.75 -19.35
C GLU A 34 -24.16 16.97 -20.17
N LEU A 35 -22.89 17.33 -20.05
CA LEU A 35 -21.78 16.68 -20.68
C LEU A 35 -20.86 16.13 -19.60
N GLU A 36 -20.63 14.83 -19.62
CA GLU A 36 -19.57 14.22 -18.81
C GLU A 36 -18.23 14.36 -19.52
N ILE A 37 -17.30 15.06 -18.88
CA ILE A 37 -15.96 15.25 -19.38
C ILE A 37 -15.04 14.27 -18.66
N LEU A 38 -14.55 13.27 -19.41
CA LEU A 38 -13.59 12.33 -18.91
C LEU A 38 -12.20 12.98 -18.84
N PRO A 39 -11.39 12.64 -17.84
CA PRO A 39 -10.01 13.09 -17.76
C PRO A 39 -9.17 12.53 -18.89
N GLN A 40 -7.99 13.10 -19.11
CA GLN A 40 -7.02 12.53 -20.02
C GLN A 40 -6.59 11.15 -19.53
N ALA A 41 -6.49 10.18 -20.43
CA ALA A 41 -6.04 8.84 -20.11
C ALA A 41 -4.51 8.78 -20.01
N TYR A 42 -3.99 7.95 -19.09
CA TYR A 42 -2.57 7.59 -19.05
C TYR A 42 -2.23 6.62 -20.19
N GLU A 43 -1.07 6.84 -20.80
CA GLU A 43 -0.46 5.85 -21.68
C GLU A 43 0.21 4.75 -20.84
N LYS A 44 0.39 3.56 -21.42
CA LYS A 44 1.00 2.43 -20.70
C LYS A 44 2.42 2.72 -20.22
N GLU A 45 3.20 3.41 -21.04
CA GLU A 45 4.56 3.83 -20.73
C GLU A 45 4.60 4.86 -19.58
N GLU A 46 3.62 5.75 -19.53
CA GLU A 46 3.47 6.70 -18.43
C GLU A 46 3.12 5.98 -17.12
N LEU A 47 2.21 5.00 -17.16
CA LEU A 47 1.86 4.19 -15.99
C LEU A 47 3.07 3.40 -15.49
N SER A 48 3.86 2.83 -16.39
CA SER A 48 5.09 2.11 -16.03
C SER A 48 6.10 3.03 -15.33
N ALA A 49 6.30 4.24 -15.85
CA ALA A 49 7.20 5.22 -15.24
C ALA A 49 6.71 5.70 -13.87
N LEU A 50 5.41 5.96 -13.73
CA LEU A 50 4.78 6.32 -12.45
C LEU A 50 4.85 5.19 -11.42
N CYS A 51 4.70 3.94 -11.86
CA CYS A 51 4.82 2.77 -11.00
C CYS A 51 6.23 2.63 -10.45
N GLU A 52 7.27 2.82 -11.28
CA GLU A 52 8.66 2.85 -10.84
C GLU A 52 8.93 3.98 -9.83
N GLU A 53 8.46 5.17 -10.11
CA GLU A 53 8.62 6.32 -9.21
C GLU A 53 7.95 6.07 -7.86
N MET A 54 6.71 5.59 -7.87
CA MET A 54 5.98 5.21 -6.67
C MET A 54 6.72 4.13 -5.88
N TRP A 55 7.19 3.08 -6.58
CA TRP A 55 7.88 1.97 -5.94
C TRP A 55 9.19 2.40 -5.27
N ASN A 56 9.98 3.21 -5.94
CA ASN A 56 11.24 3.72 -5.39
C ASN A 56 11.04 4.55 -4.11
N THR A 57 9.91 5.21 -3.99
CA THR A 57 9.54 5.93 -2.77
C THR A 57 9.02 4.97 -1.70
N LEU A 58 8.08 4.09 -2.08
CA LEU A 58 7.44 3.13 -1.18
C LEU A 58 8.44 2.13 -0.58
N GLU A 59 9.39 1.63 -1.37
CA GLU A 59 10.41 0.67 -0.94
C GLU A 59 11.18 1.17 0.29
N LYS A 60 11.42 2.47 0.38
CA LYS A 60 12.09 3.09 1.53
C LYS A 60 11.19 3.22 2.75
N GLU A 61 9.87 3.23 2.56
CA GLU A 61 8.87 3.36 3.62
C GLU A 61 8.39 2.02 4.17
N ILE A 62 8.48 0.94 3.39
CA ILE A 62 8.05 -0.41 3.79
C ILE A 62 8.64 -0.86 5.13
N PRO A 63 9.93 -0.67 5.43
CA PRO A 63 10.52 -1.08 6.71
C PRO A 63 9.90 -0.38 7.93
N ALA A 64 9.25 0.75 7.74
CA ALA A 64 8.62 1.56 8.79
C ALA A 64 9.59 1.87 9.94
N GLN A 65 9.34 1.33 11.13
CA GLN A 65 10.19 1.55 12.31
C GLN A 65 11.31 0.50 12.46
N ASN A 66 11.46 -0.40 11.49
CA ASN A 66 12.56 -1.36 11.47
C ASN A 66 13.78 -0.76 10.75
N ASP A 67 14.97 -1.16 11.14
CA ASP A 67 16.21 -0.70 10.49
C ASP A 67 16.32 -1.20 9.04
N SER A 68 15.85 -2.41 8.78
CA SER A 68 15.82 -3.01 7.44
C SER A 68 14.84 -4.18 7.35
N LEU A 69 14.58 -4.68 6.15
CA LEU A 69 13.82 -5.92 5.91
C LEU A 69 14.58 -7.19 6.32
N ALA A 70 15.88 -7.09 6.57
CA ALA A 70 16.69 -8.20 7.07
C ALA A 70 16.51 -8.46 8.57
N HIS A 71 15.91 -7.52 9.30
CA HIS A 71 15.66 -7.64 10.73
C HIS A 71 14.34 -6.95 11.12
N VAL A 72 13.22 -7.63 10.89
CA VAL A 72 11.88 -7.13 11.14
C VAL A 72 11.38 -7.63 12.49
N THR A 73 11.10 -6.71 13.40
CA THR A 73 10.55 -6.99 14.73
C THR A 73 9.25 -6.24 15.00
N ARG A 74 8.92 -5.29 14.15
CA ARG A 74 7.75 -4.41 14.23
C ARG A 74 6.96 -4.42 12.94
N GLU A 75 5.74 -3.93 12.99
CA GLU A 75 4.86 -3.80 11.84
C GLU A 75 5.55 -3.13 10.65
N LEU A 76 5.34 -3.71 9.46
CA LEU A 76 5.75 -3.14 8.18
C LEU A 76 4.64 -2.26 7.61
N TYR A 77 5.02 -1.32 6.75
CA TYR A 77 4.09 -0.45 6.06
C TYR A 77 3.66 -1.04 4.73
N PHE A 78 2.44 -1.58 4.67
CA PHE A 78 1.81 -2.17 3.49
C PHE A 78 0.56 -1.37 3.10
N PRO A 79 0.71 -0.21 2.45
CA PRO A 79 -0.43 0.61 2.09
C PRO A 79 -1.21 0.00 0.93
N GLN A 80 -2.51 0.23 0.88
CA GLN A 80 -3.36 -0.14 -0.24
C GLN A 80 -3.33 0.90 -1.37
N LYS A 81 -2.97 2.14 -1.04
CA LYS A 81 -2.81 3.26 -1.98
C LYS A 81 -1.67 4.16 -1.55
N VAL A 82 -1.01 4.77 -2.52
CA VAL A 82 0.01 5.79 -2.29
C VAL A 82 -0.49 7.12 -2.85
N ALA A 83 -0.47 8.18 -2.03
CA ALA A 83 -0.97 9.49 -2.41
C ALA A 83 -0.23 10.03 -3.64
N GLY A 84 -0.98 10.57 -4.60
CA GLY A 84 -0.44 11.14 -5.84
C GLY A 84 -0.21 10.15 -6.98
N TYR A 85 -0.53 8.87 -6.78
CA TYR A 85 -0.38 7.82 -7.80
C TYR A 85 -1.71 7.09 -8.08
N PRO A 86 -1.99 6.71 -9.35
CA PRO A 86 -3.26 6.10 -9.74
C PRO A 86 -3.30 4.58 -9.52
N PHE A 87 -2.60 4.07 -8.52
CA PHE A 87 -2.46 2.64 -8.29
C PHE A 87 -3.15 2.18 -7.00
N SER A 88 -3.70 0.97 -7.06
CA SER A 88 -4.08 0.20 -5.89
C SER A 88 -3.12 -0.97 -5.69
N LEU A 89 -2.74 -1.21 -4.43
CA LEU A 89 -1.80 -2.24 -4.04
C LEU A 89 -2.50 -3.32 -3.23
N SER A 90 -2.24 -4.57 -3.59
CA SER A 90 -2.72 -5.74 -2.86
C SER A 90 -1.52 -6.58 -2.42
N TRP A 91 -1.43 -6.83 -1.12
CA TRP A 91 -0.30 -7.51 -0.49
C TRP A 91 -0.63 -8.95 -0.18
N ARG A 92 0.33 -9.83 -0.34
CA ARG A 92 0.25 -11.23 0.03
C ARG A 92 1.58 -11.73 0.57
N THR A 93 1.53 -12.59 1.56
CA THR A 93 2.71 -13.25 2.13
C THR A 93 2.55 -14.76 2.06
N ASN A 94 3.66 -15.47 1.93
CA ASN A 94 3.67 -16.94 1.94
C ASN A 94 3.55 -17.53 3.35
N ARG A 95 3.75 -16.72 4.38
CA ARG A 95 3.67 -17.09 5.80
C ARG A 95 2.86 -16.05 6.57
N TRP A 96 1.54 -16.05 6.37
CA TRP A 96 0.64 -15.05 6.96
C TRP A 96 0.60 -15.08 8.50
N GLU A 97 0.92 -16.22 9.11
CA GLU A 97 1.03 -16.40 10.56
C GLU A 97 2.26 -15.72 11.17
N ILE A 98 3.29 -15.50 10.37
CA ILE A 98 4.53 -14.80 10.74
C ILE A 98 4.46 -13.31 10.39
N LEU A 99 3.99 -13.01 9.18
CA LEU A 99 3.82 -11.66 8.67
C LEU A 99 2.52 -11.60 7.84
N SER A 100 1.54 -10.87 8.33
CA SER A 100 0.24 -10.76 7.67
C SER A 100 0.29 -9.87 6.42
N ALA A 101 -0.75 -9.95 5.60
CA ALA A 101 -0.93 -9.08 4.42
C ALA A 101 -1.13 -7.60 4.78
N THR A 102 -1.34 -7.28 6.04
CA THR A 102 -1.42 -5.89 6.55
C THR A 102 -0.10 -5.40 7.16
N GLY A 103 0.95 -6.21 7.12
CA GLY A 103 2.28 -5.89 7.66
C GLY A 103 2.47 -6.20 9.14
N LYS A 104 1.50 -6.80 9.80
CA LYS A 104 1.58 -7.16 11.23
C LYS A 104 2.44 -8.39 11.44
N VAL A 105 3.32 -8.30 12.42
CA VAL A 105 4.17 -9.40 12.88
C VAL A 105 3.39 -10.31 13.82
N GLY A 106 3.50 -11.63 13.62
CA GLY A 106 2.85 -12.63 14.45
C GLY A 106 3.48 -12.81 15.83
N ASP A 107 2.86 -13.67 16.65
CA ASP A 107 3.29 -13.89 18.03
C ASP A 107 4.29 -15.06 18.18
N GLU A 108 4.18 -16.07 17.33
CA GLU A 108 4.99 -17.29 17.38
C GLU A 108 6.06 -17.31 16.30
N ILE A 109 7.19 -16.65 16.57
CA ILE A 109 8.30 -16.54 15.63
C ILE A 109 9.55 -17.19 16.22
N PRO A 110 10.29 -18.04 15.45
CA PRO A 110 11.53 -18.61 15.90
C PRO A 110 12.57 -17.54 16.27
N LYS A 111 13.41 -17.83 17.25
CA LYS A 111 14.48 -16.91 17.72
C LYS A 111 15.49 -16.56 16.64
N GLU A 112 15.78 -17.51 15.75
CA GLU A 112 16.66 -17.36 14.59
C GLU A 112 16.04 -16.56 13.45
N GLY A 113 14.77 -16.21 13.59
CA GLY A 113 13.97 -15.52 12.58
C GLY A 113 13.43 -16.45 11.51
N GLU A 114 12.42 -15.96 10.81
CA GLU A 114 11.77 -16.66 9.70
C GLU A 114 11.81 -15.81 8.45
N LEU A 115 12.18 -16.40 7.33
CA LEU A 115 12.18 -15.71 6.04
C LEU A 115 10.78 -15.78 5.42
N VAL A 116 10.22 -14.61 5.11
CA VAL A 116 8.90 -14.47 4.50
C VAL A 116 9.02 -13.85 3.12
N LEU A 117 8.40 -14.47 2.13
CA LEU A 117 8.24 -13.90 0.80
C LEU A 117 6.99 -13.03 0.77
N VAL A 118 7.17 -11.80 0.35
CA VAL A 118 6.08 -10.83 0.17
C VAL A 118 5.87 -10.57 -1.31
N GLU A 119 4.63 -10.64 -1.74
CA GLU A 119 4.20 -10.28 -3.08
C GLU A 119 3.26 -9.09 -3.02
N VAL A 120 3.42 -8.16 -3.92
CA VAL A 120 2.50 -7.04 -4.11
C VAL A 120 2.04 -6.96 -5.55
N SER A 121 0.73 -6.93 -5.74
CA SER A 121 0.09 -6.66 -7.03
C SER A 121 -0.26 -5.18 -7.09
N ILE A 122 0.17 -4.53 -8.15
CA ILE A 122 -0.03 -3.10 -8.40
C ILE A 122 -0.92 -2.96 -9.63
N ASN A 123 -2.12 -2.41 -9.44
CA ASN A 123 -3.11 -2.23 -10.50
C ASN A 123 -3.44 -0.75 -10.64
N ALA A 124 -3.57 -0.28 -11.87
CA ALA A 124 -4.07 1.07 -12.15
C ALA A 124 -5.60 1.01 -12.35
N GLU A 125 -6.34 1.72 -11.52
CA GLU A 125 -7.81 1.75 -11.59
C GLU A 125 -8.30 2.32 -12.93
N GLY A 126 -9.15 1.57 -13.64
CA GLY A 126 -9.70 1.98 -14.93
C GLY A 126 -8.78 1.74 -16.13
N TYR A 127 -7.63 1.10 -15.93
CA TYR A 127 -6.67 0.74 -16.97
C TYR A 127 -6.38 -0.75 -16.97
N ASP A 128 -6.04 -1.29 -18.12
CA ASP A 128 -5.50 -2.64 -18.25
C ASP A 128 -3.99 -2.64 -17.95
N TYR A 129 -3.66 -2.41 -16.69
CA TYR A 129 -2.30 -2.35 -16.19
C TYR A 129 -2.19 -3.11 -14.86
N GLU A 130 -1.34 -4.10 -14.85
CA GLU A 130 -1.00 -4.87 -13.65
C GLU A 130 0.51 -5.11 -13.63
N GLU A 131 1.12 -4.89 -12.47
CA GLU A 131 2.51 -5.21 -12.21
C GLU A 131 2.63 -5.94 -10.89
N MET A 132 3.51 -6.92 -10.81
CA MET A 132 3.78 -7.67 -9.59
C MET A 132 5.21 -7.46 -9.17
N ARG A 133 5.42 -7.21 -7.87
CA ARG A 133 6.74 -7.12 -7.25
C ARG A 133 6.84 -8.05 -6.07
N THR A 134 8.02 -8.57 -5.85
CA THR A 134 8.30 -9.49 -4.76
C THR A 134 9.56 -9.07 -4.02
N PHE A 135 9.56 -9.29 -2.71
CA PHE A 135 10.73 -9.13 -1.87
C PHE A 135 10.67 -10.08 -0.69
N THR A 136 11.76 -10.23 0.02
CA THR A 136 11.84 -11.06 1.22
C THR A 136 12.05 -10.20 2.45
N ALA A 137 11.42 -10.61 3.55
CA ALA A 137 11.63 -10.02 4.87
C ALA A 137 12.02 -11.12 5.85
N ARG A 138 13.02 -10.89 6.68
CA ARG A 138 13.37 -11.77 7.77
C ARG A 138 12.77 -11.25 9.07
N VAL A 139 11.83 -12.00 9.61
CA VAL A 139 11.04 -11.61 10.77
C VAL A 139 11.57 -12.31 12.01
N PHE A 140 11.78 -11.51 13.05
CA PHE A 140 12.23 -11.99 14.37
C PHE A 140 11.15 -11.74 15.43
N PRO A 141 11.19 -12.41 16.57
CA PRO A 141 10.26 -12.16 17.65
C PRO A 141 10.27 -10.69 18.07
N ALA A 142 9.08 -10.12 18.30
CA ALA A 142 8.95 -8.75 18.75
C ALA A 142 9.73 -8.51 20.06
N GLN A 143 10.55 -7.48 20.07
CA GLN A 143 11.28 -7.02 21.26
C GLN A 143 10.55 -5.83 21.88
N ASP A 144 9.27 -5.99 22.18
CA ASP A 144 8.59 -5.01 23.02
C ASP A 144 8.98 -5.21 24.50
N ALA A 145 8.92 -4.14 25.28
CA ALA A 145 9.23 -4.19 26.70
C ALA A 145 8.34 -5.19 27.43
N GLU A 146 7.09 -5.37 27.01
CA GLU A 146 6.13 -6.28 27.60
C GLU A 146 6.47 -7.75 27.36
N SER A 147 6.89 -8.12 26.14
CA SER A 147 7.35 -9.47 25.84
C SER A 147 8.69 -9.81 26.49
N PHE A 148 9.58 -8.82 26.63
CA PHE A 148 10.81 -8.95 27.40
C PHE A 148 10.53 -9.22 28.88
N TRP A 149 9.63 -8.45 29.49
CA TRP A 149 9.24 -8.62 30.90
C TRP A 149 8.54 -9.96 31.14
N ARG A 150 7.64 -10.39 30.24
CA ARG A 150 7.00 -11.72 30.32
C ARG A 150 8.01 -12.87 30.29
N ARG A 151 9.01 -12.79 29.40
CA ARG A 151 10.07 -13.79 29.30
C ARG A 151 10.96 -13.81 30.53
N LEU A 152 11.26 -12.63 31.08
CA LEU A 152 12.04 -12.48 32.30
C LEU A 152 11.29 -13.10 33.50
N GLN A 153 10.01 -12.79 33.66
CA GLN A 153 9.17 -13.36 34.74
C GLN A 153 9.05 -14.88 34.63
N LYS A 154 8.91 -15.42 33.42
CA LYS A 154 8.87 -16.87 33.20
C LYS A 154 10.17 -17.52 33.64
N ARG A 155 11.30 -16.94 33.27
CA ARG A 155 12.62 -17.45 33.63
C ARG A 155 12.87 -17.42 35.14
N MET A 156 12.46 -16.33 35.80
CA MET A 156 12.56 -16.21 37.26
C MET A 156 11.75 -17.29 37.97
N LYS A 157 10.51 -17.56 37.53
CA LYS A 157 9.69 -18.64 38.07
C LYS A 157 10.26 -20.03 37.86
N GLU A 158 10.92 -20.27 36.74
CA GLU A 158 11.58 -21.55 36.44
C GLU A 158 12.81 -21.77 37.33
N GLU A 159 13.55 -20.71 37.64
CA GLU A 159 14.69 -20.76 38.57
C GLU A 159 14.23 -20.97 40.03
N GLU A 160 13.20 -20.27 40.47
CA GLU A 160 12.60 -20.41 41.81
C GLU A 160 12.07 -21.85 42.03
N ASN A 161 11.36 -22.42 41.06
CA ASN A 161 10.91 -23.80 41.09
C ASN A 161 12.04 -24.84 41.03
N ARG A 162 13.22 -24.48 40.51
CA ARG A 162 14.39 -25.35 40.47
C ARG A 162 15.08 -25.41 41.84
N ASP A 163 15.15 -24.27 42.53
CA ASP A 163 15.76 -24.18 43.85
C ASP A 163 14.93 -24.88 44.94
N GLU A 164 13.58 -24.82 44.84
CA GLU A 164 12.64 -25.53 45.75
C GLU A 164 12.76 -27.08 45.61
N LYS A 165 13.18 -27.58 44.44
CA LYS A 165 13.34 -29.04 44.23
C LYS A 165 14.70 -29.60 44.66
N THR A 166 15.60 -28.75 45.12
CA THR A 166 16.97 -29.14 45.48
C THR A 166 17.13 -29.40 47.00
N TYR A 167 16.07 -29.23 47.78
CA TYR A 167 16.06 -29.53 49.20
C TYR A 167 15.23 -30.78 49.55
#